data_e8a85b1254f3dd8e7d0e823a4355d7b7
#
_entry.id   e8a85b1254f3dd8e7d0e823a4355d7b7
#
_cell.length_a   1.000
_cell.length_b   1.000
_cell.length_c   1.000
_cell.angle_alpha   90.00
_cell.angle_beta   90.00
_cell.angle_gamma   90.00
#
_symmetry.space_group_name_H-M   'P 1'
#
loop_
_entity.id
_entity.type
_entity.pdbx_description
1 polymer ?
#
loop_
_entity_poly.entity_id
_entity_poly.type
_entity_poly.pdbx_seq_one_letter_code
_entity_poly.pdbx_strand_id
1 'polypeptide(L)'
;MKKDKEAVLKNTVQRCIEKNIIIPTYAQMRNPELVPDKIKEELKHIGLWDLHPYNLFRLTWKNEPVETGGGFGKVNYIELPYELTGVKARIVVLIGKYFPTGSHKVGATFGPLVEKLVAGDFDPTTQKALWPSTGNYCRGGAYDSYLLGCHSIAVLPEEMSQERFDWLHEVGAEVFATPGCESNVKEIYDKAKELCHDRGNKIVNLNQFSEIGNPLWHYAVTGPAMEEVFNEIKTEESRFSSVFLTQGSGGTLGSAEYLRTKFPRIIVGAGEALQCPTLLYNGYGGHRIEGIGDKHVPWIMNVRNIDLVIAIDDNPNIDLMRLFNEDKGHEYLQNKGVASEMIKKLELLGISSIANIMGAIKTAKYYEMNENDIIFTVATDSMEMYGSRLIESREKQGEYSLTQAAIDYNAALMGLSIDNMLELSYYDRRRMHNLKYFTWIEQQGKDVEELNAQWYDEHYWERQFNKVFEWDERINEFNARTGLLEKLK
;
A
#
# COMPACT_ATOMS: atom_id res chain seq x y z
N MET A 1 1.73 34.73 7.89
CA MET A 1 3.21 34.85 7.88
C MET A 1 3.77 33.71 7.05
N LYS A 2 4.61 33.99 6.01
CA LYS A 2 5.37 32.93 5.34
C LYS A 2 6.31 32.32 6.39
N LYS A 3 6.26 30.99 6.56
CA LYS A 3 7.23 30.29 7.41
C LYS A 3 8.63 30.58 6.89
N ASP A 4 9.56 30.86 7.80
CA ASP A 4 10.99 30.88 7.47
C ASP A 4 11.45 29.42 7.29
N LYS A 5 11.46 28.96 6.03
CA LYS A 5 11.81 27.56 5.69
C LYS A 5 13.22 27.21 6.16
N GLU A 6 14.15 28.13 6.15
CA GLU A 6 15.51 27.87 6.60
C GLU A 6 15.58 27.68 8.13
N ALA A 7 14.78 28.41 8.89
CA ALA A 7 14.68 28.18 10.34
C ALA A 7 14.06 26.81 10.64
N VAL A 8 13.02 26.40 9.90
CA VAL A 8 12.41 25.06 10.01
C VAL A 8 13.43 23.97 9.66
N LEU A 9 14.18 24.13 8.57
CA LEU A 9 15.23 23.19 8.19
C LEU A 9 16.31 23.04 9.27
N LYS A 10 16.74 24.15 9.90
CA LYS A 10 17.69 24.10 11.03
C LYS A 10 17.13 23.28 12.19
N ASN A 11 15.88 23.47 12.56
CA ASN A 11 15.22 22.69 13.60
C ASN A 11 15.18 21.19 13.24
N THR A 12 14.84 20.88 11.99
CA THR A 12 14.76 19.50 11.51
C THR A 12 16.15 18.84 11.51
N VAL A 13 17.18 19.52 11.02
CA VAL A 13 18.59 19.05 11.06
C VAL A 13 19.03 18.79 12.50
N GLN A 14 18.78 19.74 13.41
CA GLN A 14 19.13 19.58 14.82
C GLN A 14 18.42 18.37 15.44
N ARG A 15 17.14 18.19 15.17
CA ARG A 15 16.36 17.04 15.63
C ARG A 15 16.93 15.71 15.12
N CYS A 16 17.34 15.65 13.85
CA CYS A 16 17.95 14.46 13.27
C CYS A 16 19.32 14.15 13.92
N ILE A 17 20.12 15.18 14.20
CA ILE A 17 21.41 15.01 14.91
C ILE A 17 21.18 14.44 16.32
N GLU A 18 20.27 15.02 17.09
CA GLU A 18 19.94 14.60 18.45
C GLU A 18 19.44 13.15 18.55
N LYS A 19 18.72 12.70 17.54
CA LYS A 19 18.12 11.37 17.49
C LYS A 19 18.88 10.38 16.61
N ASN A 20 20.05 10.77 16.08
CA ASN A 20 20.87 9.96 15.18
C ASN A 20 20.07 9.44 13.95
N ILE A 21 19.28 10.31 13.33
CA ILE A 21 18.41 9.98 12.21
C ILE A 21 19.11 10.30 10.89
N ILE A 22 19.26 9.29 10.04
CA ILE A 22 19.70 9.41 8.64
C ILE A 22 18.53 9.02 7.76
N ILE A 23 18.15 9.92 6.84
CA ILE A 23 17.00 9.69 5.97
C ILE A 23 17.50 8.92 4.73
N PRO A 24 16.94 7.73 4.41
CA PRO A 24 17.28 7.02 3.18
C PRO A 24 16.72 7.71 1.95
N THR A 25 17.41 7.55 0.82
CA THR A 25 16.89 7.94 -0.51
C THR A 25 15.98 6.85 -1.08
N TYR A 26 15.13 7.19 -2.03
CA TYR A 26 14.35 6.20 -2.80
C TYR A 26 15.27 5.20 -3.54
N ALA A 27 16.42 5.68 -4.02
CA ALA A 27 17.44 4.83 -4.64
C ALA A 27 17.95 3.74 -3.67
N GLN A 28 18.19 4.06 -2.40
CA GLN A 28 18.60 3.10 -1.37
C GLN A 28 17.49 2.10 -1.00
N MET A 29 16.24 2.54 -0.99
CA MET A 29 15.10 1.64 -0.77
C MET A 29 14.90 0.68 -1.93
N ARG A 30 15.09 1.12 -3.16
CA ARG A 30 15.05 0.28 -4.36
C ARG A 30 16.23 -0.68 -4.43
N ASN A 31 17.43 -0.19 -4.13
CA ASN A 31 18.67 -0.97 -4.13
C ASN A 31 19.41 -0.86 -2.79
N PRO A 32 19.14 -1.78 -1.84
CA PRO A 32 19.79 -1.78 -0.52
C PRO A 32 21.32 -1.94 -0.53
N GLU A 33 21.94 -2.33 -1.65
CA GLU A 33 23.39 -2.33 -1.77
C GLU A 33 23.99 -0.93 -1.58
N LEU A 34 23.22 0.11 -1.90
CA LEU A 34 23.61 1.50 -1.70
C LEU A 34 23.53 1.99 -0.24
N VAL A 35 22.98 1.17 0.65
CA VAL A 35 22.93 1.47 2.09
C VAL A 35 24.34 1.33 2.69
N PRO A 36 24.78 2.27 3.55
CA PRO A 36 26.09 2.17 4.20
C PRO A 36 26.29 0.85 4.96
N ASP A 37 27.46 0.24 4.84
CA ASP A 37 27.76 -1.08 5.43
C ASP A 37 27.55 -1.13 6.93
N LYS A 38 27.92 -0.08 7.68
CA LYS A 38 27.67 -0.01 9.12
C LYS A 38 26.18 -0.10 9.46
N ILE A 39 25.32 0.55 8.67
CA ILE A 39 23.87 0.45 8.85
C ILE A 39 23.39 -0.97 8.56
N LYS A 40 23.87 -1.59 7.47
CA LYS A 40 23.52 -2.98 7.13
C LYS A 40 23.93 -3.96 8.25
N GLU A 41 25.09 -3.80 8.85
CA GLU A 41 25.54 -4.65 9.97
C GLU A 41 24.68 -4.46 11.22
N GLU A 42 24.35 -3.23 11.59
CA GLU A 42 23.46 -2.93 12.72
C GLU A 42 22.06 -3.50 12.52
N LEU A 43 21.51 -3.39 11.31
CA LEU A 43 20.18 -3.89 10.97
C LEU A 43 20.03 -5.40 11.19
N LYS A 44 21.09 -6.19 11.12
CA LYS A 44 21.07 -7.64 11.41
C LYS A 44 20.58 -7.96 12.83
N HIS A 45 20.65 -7.00 13.75
CA HIS A 45 20.28 -7.14 15.15
C HIS A 45 19.05 -6.33 15.53
N ILE A 46 18.43 -5.60 14.59
CA ILE A 46 17.24 -4.76 14.81
C ILE A 46 16.03 -5.46 14.19
N GLY A 47 15.02 -5.75 15.01
CA GLY A 47 13.77 -6.34 14.54
C GLY A 47 13.02 -5.40 13.59
N LEU A 48 12.20 -5.99 12.68
CA LEU A 48 11.38 -5.21 11.74
C LEU A 48 10.38 -4.27 12.44
N TRP A 49 9.95 -4.62 13.65
CA TRP A 49 9.00 -3.84 14.44
C TRP A 49 9.66 -2.89 15.45
N ASP A 50 10.98 -2.95 15.60
CA ASP A 50 11.68 -2.11 16.55
C ASP A 50 11.59 -0.63 16.16
N LEU A 51 11.41 0.23 17.16
CA LEU A 51 11.33 1.68 16.99
C LEU A 51 12.74 2.28 16.86
N HIS A 52 13.49 1.83 15.86
CA HIS A 52 14.87 2.24 15.62
C HIS A 52 15.02 3.02 14.30
N PRO A 53 15.69 4.19 14.27
CA PRO A 53 15.80 5.03 13.07
C PRO A 53 16.35 4.30 11.83
N TYR A 54 17.23 3.31 11.99
CA TYR A 54 17.75 2.56 10.86
C TYR A 54 16.70 1.70 10.15
N ASN A 55 15.56 1.42 10.78
CA ASN A 55 14.44 0.76 10.10
C ASN A 55 13.83 1.60 8.97
N LEU A 56 14.15 2.90 8.87
CA LEU A 56 13.84 3.70 7.66
C LEU A 56 14.50 3.13 6.41
N PHE A 57 15.67 2.48 6.51
CA PHE A 57 16.34 1.82 5.38
C PHE A 57 15.67 0.51 4.97
N ARG A 58 14.75 -0.01 5.80
CA ARG A 58 13.94 -1.22 5.52
C ARG A 58 12.61 -0.93 4.84
N LEU A 59 12.43 0.24 4.25
CA LEU A 59 11.27 0.54 3.41
C LEU A 59 11.48 -0.03 2.00
N THR A 60 11.68 -1.36 1.92
CA THR A 60 12.02 -2.11 0.71
C THR A 60 11.37 -3.50 0.71
N TRP A 61 11.12 -4.04 -0.48
CA TRP A 61 10.61 -5.41 -0.67
C TRP A 61 11.65 -6.52 -0.42
N LYS A 62 12.90 -6.14 -0.02
CA LYS A 62 14.06 -7.03 0.08
C LYS A 62 14.49 -7.34 1.51
N ASN A 63 13.65 -7.05 2.50
CA ASN A 63 14.00 -7.29 3.89
C ASN A 63 14.07 -8.77 4.23
N GLU A 64 15.04 -9.12 5.07
CA GLU A 64 15.10 -10.40 5.77
C GLU A 64 14.77 -10.17 7.25
N PRO A 65 13.88 -11.00 7.86
CA PRO A 65 13.70 -11.03 9.31
C PRO A 65 15.01 -11.40 10.03
N VAL A 66 15.15 -10.99 11.30
CA VAL A 66 16.37 -11.29 12.10
C VAL A 66 16.63 -12.79 12.16
N GLU A 67 15.57 -13.61 12.25
CA GLU A 67 15.63 -15.07 12.31
C GLU A 67 16.25 -15.70 11.04
N THR A 68 16.22 -15.01 9.93
CA THR A 68 16.76 -15.48 8.63
C THR A 68 18.01 -14.72 8.17
N GLY A 69 18.56 -13.85 9.02
CA GLY A 69 19.77 -13.08 8.71
C GLY A 69 19.69 -11.59 9.01
N GLY A 70 18.47 -11.02 9.02
CA GLY A 70 18.22 -9.62 9.40
C GLY A 70 18.78 -8.57 8.44
N GLY A 71 19.24 -8.99 7.27
CA GLY A 71 19.83 -8.13 6.24
C GLY A 71 18.84 -7.80 5.11
N PHE A 72 19.40 -7.70 3.90
CA PHE A 72 18.68 -7.51 2.67
C PHE A 72 18.96 -8.68 1.72
N GLY A 73 17.90 -9.30 1.20
CA GLY A 73 17.98 -10.40 0.27
C GLY A 73 17.36 -10.07 -1.09
N LYS A 74 16.73 -11.07 -1.69
CA LYS A 74 15.90 -10.90 -2.87
C LYS A 74 14.56 -10.27 -2.51
N VAL A 75 13.82 -9.83 -3.53
CA VAL A 75 12.44 -9.40 -3.37
C VAL A 75 11.60 -10.55 -2.80
N ASN A 76 10.83 -10.28 -1.76
CA ASN A 76 9.92 -11.25 -1.15
C ASN A 76 8.67 -11.42 -2.02
N TYR A 77 8.46 -12.60 -2.59
CA TYR A 77 7.28 -12.92 -3.39
C TYR A 77 6.89 -14.39 -3.27
N ILE A 78 5.68 -14.69 -3.68
CA ILE A 78 5.19 -16.04 -3.94
C ILE A 78 4.60 -16.10 -5.35
N GLU A 79 4.76 -17.24 -6.02
CA GLU A 79 4.05 -17.58 -7.25
C GLU A 79 2.98 -18.61 -6.90
N LEU A 80 1.72 -18.29 -7.22
CA LEU A 80 0.58 -19.14 -6.87
C LEU A 80 0.44 -20.29 -7.86
N PRO A 81 0.30 -21.56 -7.39
CA PRO A 81 0.14 -22.70 -8.27
C PRO A 81 -1.27 -22.74 -8.89
N TYR A 82 -1.38 -23.48 -9.99
CA TYR A 82 -2.64 -23.68 -10.71
C TYR A 82 -3.76 -24.21 -9.80
N GLU A 83 -3.42 -25.09 -8.86
CA GLU A 83 -4.35 -25.69 -7.89
C GLU A 83 -5.02 -24.64 -6.98
N LEU A 84 -4.43 -23.45 -6.84
CA LEU A 84 -5.03 -22.33 -6.11
C LEU A 84 -5.70 -21.29 -7.03
N THR A 85 -5.32 -21.22 -8.29
CA THR A 85 -5.79 -20.15 -9.18
C THR A 85 -6.79 -20.60 -10.23
N GLY A 86 -6.71 -21.87 -10.65
CA GLY A 86 -7.52 -22.43 -11.74
C GLY A 86 -7.28 -21.79 -13.11
N VAL A 87 -6.21 -20.98 -13.24
CA VAL A 87 -5.79 -20.36 -14.50
C VAL A 87 -4.37 -20.73 -14.86
N LYS A 88 -4.05 -20.77 -16.15
CA LYS A 88 -2.71 -21.09 -16.64
C LYS A 88 -1.72 -19.93 -16.48
N ALA A 89 -2.22 -18.71 -16.47
CA ALA A 89 -1.38 -17.53 -16.23
C ALA A 89 -0.67 -17.65 -14.88
N ARG A 90 0.58 -17.22 -14.86
CA ARG A 90 1.41 -17.19 -13.65
C ARG A 90 1.06 -15.97 -12.83
N ILE A 91 0.56 -16.16 -11.61
CA ILE A 91 0.20 -15.07 -10.70
C ILE A 91 1.28 -14.94 -9.63
N VAL A 92 1.96 -13.79 -9.62
CA VAL A 92 3.07 -13.47 -8.72
C VAL A 92 2.63 -12.39 -7.75
N VAL A 93 2.78 -12.64 -6.46
CA VAL A 93 2.36 -11.77 -5.37
C VAL A 93 3.57 -11.31 -4.58
N LEU A 94 3.87 -10.01 -4.56
CA LEU A 94 4.90 -9.46 -3.68
C LEU A 94 4.41 -9.42 -2.23
N ILE A 95 5.26 -9.76 -1.27
CA ILE A 95 4.87 -9.96 0.14
C ILE A 95 5.24 -8.77 1.01
N GLY A 96 4.23 -8.07 1.52
CA GLY A 96 4.38 -6.88 2.38
C GLY A 96 4.59 -7.17 3.86
N LYS A 97 4.41 -8.41 4.33
CA LYS A 97 4.65 -8.79 5.73
C LYS A 97 6.03 -8.39 6.24
N TYR A 98 7.05 -8.46 5.39
CA TYR A 98 8.45 -8.24 5.75
C TYR A 98 8.87 -6.76 5.72
N PHE A 99 7.92 -5.85 5.75
CA PHE A 99 8.17 -4.44 6.03
C PHE A 99 8.06 -4.17 7.54
N PRO A 100 8.71 -3.11 8.04
CA PRO A 100 8.34 -2.55 9.33
C PRO A 100 6.81 -2.34 9.40
N THR A 101 6.21 -2.53 10.57
CA THR A 101 4.75 -2.53 10.78
C THR A 101 3.97 -3.67 10.10
N GLY A 102 4.64 -4.63 9.47
CA GLY A 102 4.01 -5.74 8.76
C GLY A 102 3.22 -5.34 7.51
N SER A 103 3.48 -4.14 6.95
CA SER A 103 2.78 -3.63 5.78
C SER A 103 3.65 -2.69 4.94
N HIS A 104 3.57 -2.82 3.60
CA HIS A 104 4.26 -1.89 2.69
C HIS A 104 3.77 -0.44 2.80
N LYS A 105 2.66 -0.17 3.49
CA LYS A 105 2.13 1.19 3.69
C LYS A 105 3.10 2.11 4.42
N VAL A 106 4.04 1.57 5.19
CA VAL A 106 5.12 2.36 5.79
C VAL A 106 6.00 3.05 4.73
N GLY A 107 6.20 2.45 3.56
CA GLY A 107 6.87 3.13 2.44
C GLY A 107 6.00 4.23 1.83
N ALA A 108 4.68 3.99 1.71
CA ALA A 108 3.74 4.98 1.20
C ALA A 108 3.60 6.23 2.08
N THR A 109 3.89 6.13 3.39
CA THR A 109 3.87 7.25 4.34
C THR A 109 5.19 8.02 4.41
N PHE A 110 6.29 7.39 4.05
CA PHE A 110 7.61 7.99 4.06
C PHE A 110 7.67 9.25 3.17
N GLY A 111 7.27 9.15 1.89
CA GLY A 111 7.32 10.26 0.94
C GLY A 111 6.62 11.51 1.45
N PRO A 112 5.31 11.47 1.78
CA PRO A 112 4.57 12.63 2.25
C PRO A 112 5.19 13.36 3.44
N LEU A 113 5.81 12.63 4.37
CA LEU A 113 6.45 13.22 5.54
C LEU A 113 7.85 13.78 5.21
N VAL A 114 8.69 12.97 4.58
CA VAL A 114 10.09 13.33 4.29
C VAL A 114 10.18 14.52 3.33
N GLU A 115 9.33 14.53 2.28
CA GLU A 115 9.28 15.66 1.35
C GLU A 115 9.05 16.99 2.09
N LYS A 116 8.13 17.03 3.05
CA LYS A 116 7.86 18.24 3.84
C LYS A 116 8.97 18.56 4.85
N LEU A 117 9.61 17.55 5.44
CA LEU A 117 10.75 17.74 6.35
C LEU A 117 11.94 18.38 5.62
N VAL A 118 12.37 17.78 4.49
CA VAL A 118 13.54 18.26 3.74
C VAL A 118 13.28 19.54 2.95
N ALA A 119 12.02 19.89 2.70
CA ALA A 119 11.63 21.16 2.10
C ALA A 119 11.43 22.31 3.11
N GLY A 120 11.49 22.03 4.42
CA GLY A 120 11.21 23.01 5.47
C GLY A 120 9.74 23.42 5.60
N ASP A 121 8.83 22.55 5.16
CA ASP A 121 7.38 22.76 5.22
C ASP A 121 6.74 22.13 6.49
N PHE A 122 7.49 21.27 7.18
CA PHE A 122 7.11 20.64 8.44
C PHE A 122 8.22 20.81 9.49
N ASP A 123 7.86 21.39 10.65
CA ASP A 123 8.75 21.57 11.79
C ASP A 123 8.50 20.47 12.84
N PRO A 124 9.37 19.47 12.99
CA PRO A 124 9.16 18.35 13.91
C PRO A 124 9.20 18.76 15.39
N THR A 125 9.62 19.98 15.70
CA THR A 125 9.70 20.48 17.10
C THR A 125 8.41 21.15 17.57
N THR A 126 7.59 21.63 16.65
CA THR A 126 6.38 22.43 16.95
C THR A 126 5.09 21.91 16.32
N GLN A 127 5.20 21.01 15.33
CA GLN A 127 4.06 20.48 14.58
C GLN A 127 3.90 18.98 14.79
N LYS A 128 2.67 18.48 14.61
CA LYS A 128 2.32 17.06 14.59
C LYS A 128 1.92 16.66 13.17
N ALA A 129 2.34 15.47 12.77
CA ALA A 129 1.92 14.84 11.53
C ALA A 129 0.54 14.19 11.73
N LEU A 130 -0.46 14.63 10.99
CA LEU A 130 -1.81 14.07 11.03
C LEU A 130 -1.99 13.06 9.89
N TRP A 131 -2.34 11.84 10.27
CA TRP A 131 -2.51 10.69 9.38
C TRP A 131 -3.99 10.25 9.33
N PRO A 132 -4.82 10.88 8.48
CA PRO A 132 -6.20 10.45 8.27
C PRO A 132 -6.21 9.19 7.39
N SER A 133 -6.72 8.08 7.92
CA SER A 133 -6.66 6.79 7.22
C SER A 133 -7.63 5.78 7.81
N THR A 134 -7.85 4.72 7.09
CA THR A 134 -8.65 3.56 7.49
C THR A 134 -7.82 2.43 8.12
N GLY A 135 -6.50 2.60 8.37
CA GLY A 135 -5.74 1.56 9.06
C GLY A 135 -4.24 1.57 8.81
N ASN A 136 -3.74 0.77 7.86
CA ASN A 136 -2.30 0.57 7.64
C ASN A 136 -1.53 1.86 7.31
N TYR A 137 -2.16 2.84 6.66
CA TYR A 137 -1.48 4.10 6.38
C TYR A 137 -1.26 4.94 7.65
N CYS A 138 -2.24 5.03 8.57
CA CYS A 138 -2.01 5.74 9.84
C CYS A 138 -0.98 5.01 10.71
N ARG A 139 -0.94 3.67 10.69
CA ARG A 139 0.09 2.88 11.39
C ARG A 139 1.48 3.16 10.81
N GLY A 140 1.63 3.09 9.49
CA GLY A 140 2.89 3.44 8.82
C GLY A 140 3.31 4.87 9.11
N GLY A 141 2.38 5.83 9.04
CA GLY A 141 2.64 7.23 9.33
C GLY A 141 3.04 7.52 10.78
N ALA A 142 2.42 6.85 11.75
CA ALA A 142 2.82 6.95 13.16
C ALA A 142 4.24 6.39 13.37
N TYR A 143 4.56 5.26 12.75
CA TYR A 143 5.87 4.65 12.79
C TYR A 143 6.94 5.56 12.18
N ASP A 144 6.75 6.02 10.94
CA ASP A 144 7.69 6.93 10.28
C ASP A 144 7.86 8.23 11.07
N SER A 145 6.76 8.76 11.63
CA SER A 145 6.82 9.94 12.48
C SER A 145 7.73 9.70 13.69
N TYR A 146 7.57 8.57 14.37
CA TYR A 146 8.43 8.22 15.51
C TYR A 146 9.90 8.12 15.09
N LEU A 147 10.21 7.38 14.03
CA LEU A 147 11.58 7.17 13.55
C LEU A 147 12.23 8.47 13.07
N LEU A 148 11.44 9.39 12.52
CA LEU A 148 11.89 10.73 12.07
C LEU A 148 11.85 11.79 13.19
N GLY A 149 11.61 11.38 14.44
CA GLY A 149 11.62 12.26 15.60
C GLY A 149 10.44 13.24 15.66
N CYS A 150 9.33 12.92 14.97
CA CYS A 150 8.10 13.70 14.91
C CYS A 150 7.04 13.13 15.85
N HIS A 151 6.06 13.96 16.21
CA HIS A 151 4.84 13.52 16.87
C HIS A 151 3.73 13.27 15.84
N SER A 152 2.88 12.28 16.08
CA SER A 152 1.81 11.88 15.16
C SER A 152 0.43 11.95 15.80
N ILE A 153 -0.57 12.15 14.93
CA ILE A 153 -1.99 12.00 15.20
C ILE A 153 -2.54 11.01 14.19
N ALA A 154 -3.22 9.95 14.65
CA ALA A 154 -3.91 8.99 13.81
C ALA A 154 -5.43 9.23 13.91
N VAL A 155 -6.12 9.26 12.77
CA VAL A 155 -7.58 9.31 12.68
C VAL A 155 -8.04 8.14 11.84
N LEU A 156 -8.83 7.23 12.43
CA LEU A 156 -9.30 6.00 11.77
C LEU A 156 -10.71 5.61 12.25
N PRO A 157 -11.46 4.80 11.46
CA PRO A 157 -12.79 4.35 11.85
C PRO A 157 -12.75 3.44 13.09
N GLU A 158 -13.80 3.50 13.90
CA GLU A 158 -13.91 2.72 15.14
C GLU A 158 -14.10 1.20 14.91
N GLU A 159 -14.61 0.80 13.74
CA GLU A 159 -14.83 -0.60 13.39
C GLU A 159 -13.57 -1.33 12.87
N MET A 160 -12.41 -0.69 12.89
CA MET A 160 -11.14 -1.33 12.53
C MET A 160 -10.70 -2.36 13.57
N SER A 161 -9.81 -3.28 13.17
CA SER A 161 -9.29 -4.33 14.06
C SER A 161 -8.61 -3.73 15.30
N GLN A 162 -8.81 -4.37 16.48
CA GLN A 162 -8.28 -3.90 17.76
C GLN A 162 -6.75 -3.80 17.76
N GLU A 163 -6.09 -4.73 17.07
CA GLU A 163 -4.63 -4.77 16.94
C GLU A 163 -4.05 -3.46 16.38
N ARG A 164 -4.83 -2.76 15.52
CA ARG A 164 -4.41 -1.47 14.96
C ARG A 164 -4.41 -0.36 15.99
N PHE A 165 -5.42 -0.33 16.85
CA PHE A 165 -5.51 0.68 17.92
C PHE A 165 -4.43 0.47 18.98
N ASP A 166 -4.24 -0.77 19.42
CA ASP A 166 -3.27 -1.11 20.44
C ASP A 166 -1.86 -0.70 20.01
N TRP A 167 -1.48 -1.02 18.78
CA TRP A 167 -0.18 -0.68 18.26
C TRP A 167 0.03 0.85 18.09
N LEU A 168 -1.00 1.60 17.67
CA LEU A 168 -0.91 3.06 17.57
C LEU A 168 -0.65 3.71 18.93
N HIS A 169 -1.27 3.18 20.00
CA HIS A 169 -1.01 3.65 21.36
C HIS A 169 0.39 3.30 21.83
N GLU A 170 0.89 2.10 21.51
CA GLU A 170 2.25 1.66 21.83
C GLU A 170 3.31 2.57 21.21
N VAL A 171 3.13 2.99 19.95
CA VAL A 171 4.02 3.93 19.24
C VAL A 171 3.90 5.37 19.76
N GLY A 172 2.94 5.65 20.63
CA GLY A 172 2.71 6.98 21.23
C GLY A 172 1.99 7.96 20.32
N ALA A 173 1.21 7.48 19.35
CA ALA A 173 0.35 8.33 18.53
C ALA A 173 -0.86 8.84 19.35
N GLU A 174 -1.29 10.07 19.09
CA GLU A 174 -2.58 10.56 19.55
C GLU A 174 -3.67 10.00 18.62
N VAL A 175 -4.61 9.20 19.16
CA VAL A 175 -5.56 8.44 18.34
C VAL A 175 -6.98 9.01 18.48
N PHE A 176 -7.64 9.21 17.33
CA PHE A 176 -9.05 9.58 17.25
C PHE A 176 -9.81 8.55 16.42
N ALA A 177 -10.79 7.91 17.05
CA ALA A 177 -11.74 7.03 16.35
C ALA A 177 -12.88 7.86 15.75
N THR A 178 -13.29 7.55 14.54
CA THR A 178 -14.46 8.12 13.87
C THR A 178 -15.54 7.06 13.67
N PRO A 179 -16.84 7.42 13.65
CA PRO A 179 -17.90 6.45 13.44
C PRO A 179 -17.78 5.72 12.11
N GLY A 180 -18.09 4.41 12.10
CA GLY A 180 -18.27 3.57 10.93
C GLY A 180 -17.06 2.71 10.55
N CYS A 181 -17.14 2.19 9.32
CA CYS A 181 -16.22 1.19 8.76
C CYS A 181 -15.18 1.79 7.78
N GLU A 182 -14.43 0.91 7.11
CA GLU A 182 -13.38 1.25 6.14
C GLU A 182 -13.81 2.30 5.09
N SER A 183 -15.04 2.25 4.58
CA SER A 183 -15.51 3.17 3.55
C SER A 183 -15.94 4.55 4.07
N ASN A 184 -15.95 4.79 5.40
CA ASN A 184 -16.39 6.03 6.02
C ASN A 184 -15.29 7.12 6.01
N VAL A 185 -14.75 7.42 4.84
CA VAL A 185 -13.63 8.38 4.66
C VAL A 185 -14.08 9.82 4.88
N LYS A 186 -15.36 10.14 4.66
CA LYS A 186 -15.87 11.50 4.90
C LYS A 186 -15.74 11.89 6.38
N GLU A 187 -16.10 10.99 7.29
CA GLU A 187 -16.01 11.21 8.74
C GLU A 187 -14.55 11.43 9.17
N ILE A 188 -13.62 10.71 8.57
CA ILE A 188 -12.17 10.91 8.75
C ILE A 188 -11.75 12.31 8.27
N TYR A 189 -12.22 12.76 7.10
CA TYR A 189 -11.91 14.09 6.57
C TYR A 189 -12.50 15.19 7.42
N ASP A 190 -13.73 15.04 7.89
CA ASP A 190 -14.38 16.03 8.77
C ASP A 190 -13.61 16.17 10.09
N LYS A 191 -13.19 15.05 10.69
CA LYS A 191 -12.37 15.06 11.91
C LYS A 191 -10.98 15.66 11.65
N ALA A 192 -10.35 15.35 10.54
CA ALA A 192 -9.06 15.94 10.17
C ALA A 192 -9.17 17.46 9.97
N LYS A 193 -10.26 17.95 9.36
CA LYS A 193 -10.53 19.39 9.20
C LYS A 193 -10.77 20.08 10.54
N GLU A 194 -11.59 19.49 11.42
CA GLU A 194 -11.81 19.97 12.78
C GLU A 194 -10.47 20.16 13.52
N LEU A 195 -9.64 19.11 13.53
CA LEU A 195 -8.33 19.16 14.19
C LEU A 195 -7.41 20.23 13.60
N CYS A 196 -7.39 20.37 12.27
CA CYS A 196 -6.59 21.40 11.59
C CYS A 196 -7.11 22.81 11.89
N HIS A 197 -8.43 23.00 11.99
CA HIS A 197 -9.03 24.29 12.36
C HIS A 197 -8.69 24.66 13.81
N ASP A 198 -8.87 23.73 14.74
CA ASP A 198 -8.72 23.99 16.19
C ASP A 198 -7.27 24.20 16.60
N ARG A 199 -6.35 23.47 15.98
CA ARG A 199 -4.92 23.49 16.32
C ARG A 199 -4.07 24.33 15.35
N GLY A 200 -4.66 24.77 14.24
CA GLY A 200 -4.05 25.67 13.26
C GLY A 200 -2.73 25.14 12.71
N ASN A 201 -1.71 25.99 12.73
CA ASN A 201 -0.39 25.66 12.17
C ASN A 201 0.42 24.61 12.98
N LYS A 202 -0.13 24.09 14.07
CA LYS A 202 0.50 23.01 14.87
C LYS A 202 0.29 21.61 14.28
N ILE A 203 -0.50 21.48 13.23
CA ILE A 203 -0.78 20.22 12.55
C ILE A 203 -0.50 20.35 11.06
N VAL A 204 0.07 19.29 10.48
CA VAL A 204 0.21 19.11 9.02
C VAL A 204 -0.55 17.85 8.64
N ASN A 205 -1.57 18.02 7.82
CA ASN A 205 -2.38 16.92 7.30
C ASN A 205 -1.65 16.21 6.16
N LEU A 206 -1.39 14.92 6.32
CA LEU A 206 -0.71 14.04 5.36
C LEU A 206 -1.72 13.02 4.81
N ASN A 207 -2.67 13.52 4.03
CA ASN A 207 -3.79 12.74 3.50
C ASN A 207 -3.33 11.78 2.40
N GLN A 208 -3.46 10.46 2.64
CA GLN A 208 -3.05 9.41 1.70
C GLN A 208 -3.66 9.54 0.29
N PHE A 209 -4.83 10.13 0.18
CA PHE A 209 -5.58 10.23 -1.08
C PHE A 209 -5.16 11.43 -1.94
N SER A 210 -4.34 12.34 -1.40
CA SER A 210 -3.93 13.57 -2.09
C SER A 210 -2.44 13.88 -2.06
N GLU A 211 -1.63 13.18 -1.26
CA GLU A 211 -0.19 13.37 -1.19
C GLU A 211 0.53 12.53 -2.25
N ILE A 212 1.19 13.17 -3.21
CA ILE A 212 1.86 12.50 -4.34
C ILE A 212 3.03 11.62 -3.89
N GLY A 213 3.65 11.89 -2.74
CA GLY A 213 4.69 11.06 -2.16
C GLY A 213 4.27 9.62 -1.91
N ASN A 214 2.96 9.36 -1.72
CA ASN A 214 2.42 8.01 -1.59
C ASN A 214 2.63 7.20 -2.90
N PRO A 215 2.05 7.53 -4.05
CA PRO A 215 2.29 6.78 -5.28
C PRO A 215 3.74 6.91 -5.79
N LEU A 216 4.45 7.96 -5.42
CA LEU A 216 5.84 8.15 -5.79
C LEU A 216 6.74 7.06 -5.21
N TRP A 217 6.51 6.66 -3.94
CA TRP A 217 7.24 5.54 -3.36
C TRP A 217 6.98 4.23 -4.13
N HIS A 218 5.73 3.95 -4.50
CA HIS A 218 5.40 2.77 -5.30
C HIS A 218 6.02 2.82 -6.70
N TYR A 219 6.08 3.99 -7.32
CA TYR A 219 6.79 4.19 -8.59
C TYR A 219 8.28 3.87 -8.44
N ALA A 220 8.91 4.37 -7.38
CA ALA A 220 10.35 4.27 -7.18
C ALA A 220 10.82 2.91 -6.67
N VAL A 221 9.98 2.19 -5.91
CA VAL A 221 10.38 0.99 -5.14
C VAL A 221 9.57 -0.24 -5.54
N THR A 222 8.23 -0.16 -5.60
CA THR A 222 7.38 -1.33 -5.88
C THR A 222 7.44 -1.75 -7.35
N GLY A 223 7.33 -0.78 -8.28
CA GLY A 223 7.43 -1.06 -9.72
C GLY A 223 8.75 -1.73 -10.10
N PRO A 224 9.91 -1.18 -9.69
CA PRO A 224 11.21 -1.83 -9.90
C PRO A 224 11.34 -3.20 -9.26
N ALA A 225 10.73 -3.44 -8.08
CA ALA A 225 10.74 -4.77 -7.47
C ALA A 225 9.98 -5.80 -8.31
N MET A 226 8.83 -5.43 -8.90
CA MET A 226 8.10 -6.30 -9.84
C MET A 226 8.91 -6.57 -11.11
N GLU A 227 9.59 -5.56 -11.67
CA GLU A 227 10.49 -5.74 -12.82
C GLU A 227 11.64 -6.69 -12.50
N GLU A 228 12.24 -6.57 -11.31
CA GLU A 228 13.33 -7.46 -10.86
C GLU A 228 12.88 -8.92 -10.77
N VAL A 229 11.74 -9.18 -10.11
CA VAL A 229 11.17 -10.53 -10.03
C VAL A 229 10.81 -11.05 -11.41
N PHE A 230 10.18 -10.25 -12.27
CA PHE A 230 9.89 -10.65 -13.65
C PHE A 230 11.17 -11.09 -14.38
N ASN A 231 12.25 -10.31 -14.29
CA ASN A 231 13.51 -10.61 -14.92
C ASN A 231 14.19 -11.88 -14.36
N GLU A 232 13.93 -12.21 -13.09
CA GLU A 232 14.43 -13.45 -12.47
C GLU A 232 13.67 -14.69 -12.94
N ILE A 233 12.34 -14.62 -13.09
CA ILE A 233 11.49 -15.80 -13.32
C ILE A 233 11.07 -16.01 -14.77
N LYS A 234 11.30 -15.02 -15.66
CA LYS A 234 10.90 -15.08 -17.06
C LYS A 234 11.66 -16.13 -17.85
N THR A 235 10.98 -16.75 -18.81
CA THR A 235 11.55 -17.52 -19.92
C THR A 235 11.61 -16.64 -21.18
N GLU A 236 12.10 -17.17 -22.30
CA GLU A 236 12.11 -16.44 -23.58
C GLU A 236 10.70 -16.09 -24.09
N GLU A 237 9.70 -16.90 -23.73
CA GLU A 237 8.31 -16.72 -24.17
C GLU A 237 7.47 -15.91 -23.17
N SER A 238 7.98 -15.64 -21.98
CA SER A 238 7.25 -14.94 -20.92
C SER A 238 6.93 -13.50 -21.27
N ARG A 239 5.71 -13.08 -20.91
CA ARG A 239 5.22 -11.70 -21.05
C ARG A 239 4.86 -11.13 -19.69
N PHE A 240 5.28 -9.90 -19.40
CA PHE A 240 4.70 -9.12 -18.33
C PHE A 240 3.34 -8.62 -18.82
N SER A 241 2.28 -9.38 -18.56
CA SER A 241 0.98 -9.17 -19.22
C SER A 241 0.08 -8.22 -18.45
N SER A 242 0.10 -8.27 -17.11
CA SER A 242 -0.77 -7.43 -16.30
C SER A 242 -0.19 -7.13 -14.93
N VAL A 243 -0.61 -6.00 -14.37
CA VAL A 243 -0.55 -5.72 -12.94
C VAL A 243 -1.98 -5.45 -12.45
N PHE A 244 -2.40 -6.16 -11.39
CA PHE A 244 -3.72 -5.98 -10.79
C PHE A 244 -3.56 -5.49 -9.34
N LEU A 245 -4.17 -4.36 -9.01
CA LEU A 245 -3.98 -3.68 -7.72
C LEU A 245 -5.33 -3.18 -7.19
N THR A 246 -5.72 -3.65 -6.00
CA THR A 246 -6.90 -3.13 -5.33
C THR A 246 -6.68 -1.71 -4.82
N GLN A 247 -7.74 -0.91 -4.82
CA GLN A 247 -7.71 0.52 -4.55
C GLN A 247 -8.34 0.88 -3.22
N GLY A 248 -7.53 1.44 -2.31
CA GLY A 248 -7.94 2.41 -1.32
C GLY A 248 -7.47 3.78 -1.79
N SER A 249 -6.29 4.24 -1.34
CA SER A 249 -5.74 5.54 -1.77
C SER A 249 -5.31 5.64 -3.24
N GLY A 250 -5.19 4.52 -3.95
CA GLY A 250 -4.62 4.50 -5.31
C GLY A 250 -3.10 4.58 -5.36
N GLY A 251 -2.42 4.55 -4.21
CA GLY A 251 -0.95 4.66 -4.15
C GLY A 251 -0.22 3.57 -4.91
N THR A 252 -0.66 2.32 -4.79
CA THR A 252 -0.04 1.17 -5.47
C THR A 252 -0.03 1.30 -6.99
N LEU A 253 -0.96 2.06 -7.60
CA LEU A 253 -0.94 2.35 -9.04
C LEU A 253 0.29 3.14 -9.48
N GLY A 254 1.02 3.78 -8.57
CA GLY A 254 2.33 4.36 -8.87
C GLY A 254 3.30 3.32 -9.44
N SER A 255 3.22 2.05 -9.01
CA SER A 255 4.03 0.98 -9.62
C SER A 255 3.65 0.71 -11.08
N ALA A 256 2.37 0.81 -11.42
CA ALA A 256 1.90 0.67 -12.81
C ALA A 256 2.39 1.80 -13.71
N GLU A 257 2.52 3.03 -13.19
CA GLU A 257 3.15 4.14 -13.92
C GLU A 257 4.60 3.81 -14.30
N TYR A 258 5.38 3.29 -13.35
CA TYR A 258 6.74 2.82 -13.64
C TYR A 258 6.74 1.67 -14.65
N LEU A 259 5.95 0.64 -14.39
CA LEU A 259 5.94 -0.57 -15.22
C LEU A 259 5.55 -0.26 -16.66
N ARG A 260 4.64 0.68 -16.91
CA ARG A 260 4.26 1.06 -18.27
C ARG A 260 5.40 1.73 -19.04
N THR A 261 6.37 2.35 -18.36
CA THR A 261 7.58 2.87 -19.02
C THR A 261 8.50 1.73 -19.53
N LYS A 262 8.43 0.55 -18.92
CA LYS A 262 9.23 -0.63 -19.25
C LYS A 262 8.49 -1.61 -20.16
N PHE A 263 7.21 -1.76 -19.91
CA PHE A 263 6.30 -2.70 -20.56
C PHE A 263 5.06 -1.93 -21.06
N PRO A 264 5.15 -1.20 -22.21
CA PRO A 264 4.09 -0.28 -22.64
C PRO A 264 2.72 -0.94 -22.91
N ARG A 265 2.69 -2.27 -23.07
CA ARG A 265 1.49 -3.04 -23.40
C ARG A 265 0.86 -3.75 -22.21
N ILE A 266 1.35 -3.53 -20.99
CA ILE A 266 0.74 -4.17 -19.81
C ILE A 266 -0.70 -3.73 -19.63
N ILE A 267 -1.52 -4.63 -19.13
CA ILE A 267 -2.89 -4.34 -18.70
C ILE A 267 -2.82 -3.90 -17.24
N VAL A 268 -3.32 -2.72 -16.94
CA VAL A 268 -3.41 -2.18 -15.58
C VAL A 268 -4.82 -2.36 -15.06
N GLY A 269 -4.98 -3.28 -14.13
CA GLY A 269 -6.25 -3.54 -13.45
C GLY A 269 -6.33 -2.82 -12.09
N ALA A 270 -7.47 -2.17 -11.84
CA ALA A 270 -7.81 -1.58 -10.55
C ALA A 270 -8.95 -2.35 -9.89
N GLY A 271 -8.77 -2.75 -8.62
CA GLY A 271 -9.76 -3.50 -7.86
C GLY A 271 -10.44 -2.67 -6.78
N GLU A 272 -11.72 -2.91 -6.52
CA GLU A 272 -12.47 -2.32 -5.41
C GLU A 272 -13.43 -3.34 -4.80
N ALA A 273 -14.09 -3.01 -3.69
CA ALA A 273 -15.12 -3.87 -3.11
C ALA A 273 -16.44 -3.70 -3.87
N LEU A 274 -17.15 -4.81 -4.18
CA LEU A 274 -18.46 -4.77 -4.84
C LEU A 274 -19.52 -4.03 -4.01
N GLN A 275 -19.38 -4.05 -2.70
CA GLN A 275 -20.26 -3.34 -1.78
C GLN A 275 -20.01 -1.81 -1.77
N CYS A 276 -18.87 -1.38 -2.32
CA CYS A 276 -18.50 0.04 -2.50
C CYS A 276 -17.92 0.28 -3.90
N PRO A 277 -18.73 0.13 -4.98
CA PRO A 277 -18.25 0.07 -6.36
C PRO A 277 -18.15 1.48 -6.97
N THR A 278 -17.33 2.34 -6.40
CA THR A 278 -17.19 3.74 -6.81
C THR A 278 -16.67 3.89 -8.23
N LEU A 279 -15.66 3.08 -8.61
CA LEU A 279 -15.05 3.14 -9.93
C LEU A 279 -15.93 2.49 -10.98
N LEU A 280 -16.50 1.33 -10.67
CA LEU A 280 -17.28 0.52 -11.62
C LEU A 280 -18.68 1.11 -11.85
N TYR A 281 -19.41 1.40 -10.76
CA TYR A 281 -20.84 1.72 -10.82
C TYR A 281 -21.24 3.07 -10.23
N ASN A 282 -20.28 3.93 -9.83
CA ASN A 282 -20.52 5.16 -9.05
C ASN A 282 -21.31 4.89 -7.75
N GLY A 283 -21.16 3.68 -7.21
CA GLY A 283 -21.84 3.24 -6.01
C GLY A 283 -21.04 3.51 -4.73
N TYR A 284 -21.69 3.28 -3.59
CA TYR A 284 -21.05 3.37 -2.29
C TYR A 284 -21.75 2.47 -1.28
N GLY A 285 -21.02 2.01 -0.28
CA GLY A 285 -21.55 1.20 0.81
C GLY A 285 -20.46 0.78 1.78
N GLY A 286 -20.85 0.11 2.85
CA GLY A 286 -19.94 -0.55 3.79
C GLY A 286 -19.50 -1.91 3.25
N HIS A 287 -18.28 -2.30 3.52
CA HIS A 287 -17.72 -3.60 3.14
C HIS A 287 -16.73 -4.11 4.19
N ARG A 288 -16.32 -5.38 4.06
CA ARG A 288 -15.43 -6.07 5.02
C ARG A 288 -14.01 -6.28 4.52
N ILE A 289 -13.68 -5.87 3.30
CA ILE A 289 -12.32 -5.98 2.75
C ILE A 289 -11.52 -4.78 3.26
N GLU A 290 -10.85 -4.91 4.39
CA GLU A 290 -10.06 -3.84 4.98
C GLU A 290 -8.89 -3.43 4.09
N GLY A 291 -8.65 -2.13 3.96
CA GLY A 291 -7.56 -1.53 3.19
C GLY A 291 -7.90 -1.14 1.75
N ILE A 292 -9.12 -1.39 1.28
CA ILE A 292 -9.56 -1.02 -0.07
C ILE A 292 -10.98 -0.45 -0.07
N GLY A 293 -11.40 0.16 -1.17
CA GLY A 293 -12.80 0.53 -1.42
C GLY A 293 -13.23 1.82 -0.71
N ASP A 294 -13.11 2.94 -1.38
CA ASP A 294 -13.50 4.25 -0.89
C ASP A 294 -14.69 4.84 -1.65
N LYS A 295 -15.48 5.67 -0.97
CA LYS A 295 -16.64 6.37 -1.56
C LYS A 295 -16.25 7.52 -2.50
N HIS A 296 -15.00 7.62 -2.91
CA HIS A 296 -14.50 8.66 -3.81
C HIS A 296 -13.32 8.18 -4.64
N VAL A 297 -13.03 8.86 -5.74
CA VAL A 297 -11.85 8.62 -6.56
C VAL A 297 -10.68 9.44 -6.00
N PRO A 298 -9.56 8.83 -5.59
CA PRO A 298 -8.42 9.55 -5.03
C PRO A 298 -7.84 10.61 -5.98
N TRP A 299 -7.36 11.72 -5.41
CA TRP A 299 -6.70 12.78 -6.15
C TRP A 299 -5.46 12.30 -6.90
N ILE A 300 -4.68 11.48 -6.23
CA ILE A 300 -3.41 10.93 -6.73
C ILE A 300 -3.57 9.80 -7.75
N MET A 301 -4.78 9.35 -8.03
CA MET A 301 -5.04 8.26 -8.97
C MET A 301 -5.02 8.77 -10.42
N ASN A 302 -4.09 8.28 -11.23
CA ASN A 302 -4.11 8.50 -12.68
C ASN A 302 -5.10 7.54 -13.34
N VAL A 303 -6.35 7.96 -13.46
CA VAL A 303 -7.40 7.12 -14.09
C VAL A 303 -7.17 6.87 -15.59
N ARG A 304 -6.34 7.69 -16.26
CA ARG A 304 -5.98 7.51 -17.68
C ARG A 304 -5.12 6.27 -17.89
N ASN A 305 -4.38 5.84 -16.85
CA ASN A 305 -3.47 4.69 -16.90
C ASN A 305 -4.12 3.37 -16.43
N ILE A 306 -5.45 3.33 -16.24
CA ILE A 306 -6.18 2.13 -15.86
C ILE A 306 -6.89 1.57 -17.09
N ASP A 307 -6.75 0.27 -17.33
CA ASP A 307 -7.40 -0.41 -18.47
C ASP A 307 -8.65 -1.18 -18.04
N LEU A 308 -8.66 -1.70 -16.81
CA LEU A 308 -9.68 -2.61 -16.29
C LEU A 308 -10.05 -2.25 -14.87
N VAL A 309 -11.34 -2.23 -14.55
CA VAL A 309 -11.85 -2.17 -13.18
C VAL A 309 -12.58 -3.45 -12.84
N ILE A 310 -12.32 -3.99 -11.66
CA ILE A 310 -12.99 -5.18 -11.13
C ILE A 310 -13.48 -4.89 -9.71
N ALA A 311 -14.77 -5.13 -9.46
CA ALA A 311 -15.33 -5.10 -8.12
C ALA A 311 -15.40 -6.52 -7.55
N ILE A 312 -14.76 -6.71 -6.38
CA ILE A 312 -14.66 -7.99 -5.66
C ILE A 312 -15.72 -8.04 -4.57
N ASP A 313 -16.53 -9.09 -4.58
CA ASP A 313 -17.51 -9.33 -3.52
C ASP A 313 -16.78 -9.69 -2.20
N ASP A 314 -17.19 -9.06 -1.12
CA ASP A 314 -16.55 -9.25 0.19
C ASP A 314 -16.88 -10.61 0.82
N ASN A 315 -18.01 -11.25 0.50
CA ASN A 315 -18.38 -12.55 1.04
C ASN A 315 -17.39 -13.65 0.61
N PRO A 316 -17.18 -13.94 -0.69
CA PRO A 316 -16.20 -14.94 -1.10
C PRO A 316 -14.77 -14.55 -0.71
N ASN A 317 -14.45 -13.27 -0.56
CA ASN A 317 -13.14 -12.85 -0.06
C ASN A 317 -12.92 -13.28 1.39
N ILE A 318 -13.91 -13.10 2.27
CA ILE A 318 -13.86 -13.53 3.68
C ILE A 318 -13.91 -15.06 3.79
N ASP A 319 -14.67 -15.74 2.93
CA ASP A 319 -14.71 -17.21 2.88
C ASP A 319 -13.34 -17.79 2.51
N LEU A 320 -12.62 -17.17 1.57
CA LEU A 320 -11.24 -17.53 1.24
C LEU A 320 -10.26 -17.24 2.39
N MET A 321 -10.48 -16.20 3.18
CA MET A 321 -9.68 -15.96 4.38
C MET A 321 -9.77 -17.17 5.32
N ARG A 322 -10.96 -17.75 5.51
CA ARG A 322 -11.14 -18.97 6.31
C ARG A 322 -10.49 -20.20 5.67
N LEU A 323 -10.70 -20.41 4.35
CA LEU A 323 -10.09 -21.51 3.60
C LEU A 323 -8.56 -21.53 3.75
N PHE A 324 -7.93 -20.37 3.73
CA PHE A 324 -6.48 -20.21 3.76
C PHE A 324 -5.87 -20.30 5.17
N ASN A 325 -6.68 -20.19 6.24
CA ASN A 325 -6.16 -20.07 7.60
C ASN A 325 -6.80 -21.01 8.62
N GLU A 326 -7.76 -21.86 8.22
CA GLU A 326 -8.38 -22.84 9.12
C GLU A 326 -7.91 -24.26 8.78
N ASP A 327 -7.76 -25.12 9.78
CA ASP A 327 -7.22 -26.48 9.62
C ASP A 327 -7.96 -27.31 8.56
N LYS A 328 -9.29 -27.21 8.50
CA LYS A 328 -10.09 -27.92 7.49
C LYS A 328 -9.94 -27.35 6.10
N GLY A 329 -9.62 -26.08 5.97
CA GLY A 329 -9.20 -25.44 4.72
C GLY A 329 -7.86 -26.01 4.24
N HIS A 330 -6.87 -26.05 5.12
CA HIS A 330 -5.55 -26.62 4.82
C HIS A 330 -5.65 -28.10 4.42
N GLU A 331 -6.42 -28.92 5.17
CA GLU A 331 -6.68 -30.31 4.84
C GLU A 331 -7.30 -30.47 3.44
N TYR A 332 -8.29 -29.61 3.11
CA TYR A 332 -8.94 -29.65 1.81
C TYR A 332 -7.97 -29.25 0.66
N LEU A 333 -7.20 -28.18 0.84
CA LEU A 333 -6.23 -27.71 -0.14
C LEU A 333 -5.13 -28.77 -0.40
N GLN A 334 -4.67 -29.44 0.65
CA GLN A 334 -3.71 -30.54 0.51
C GLN A 334 -4.30 -31.69 -0.31
N ASN A 335 -5.57 -32.04 -0.07
CA ASN A 335 -6.28 -33.06 -0.87
C ASN A 335 -6.49 -32.65 -2.35
N LYS A 336 -6.43 -31.34 -2.65
CA LYS A 336 -6.46 -30.81 -4.03
C LYS A 336 -5.08 -30.72 -4.68
N GLY A 337 -4.04 -31.14 -4.00
CA GLY A 337 -2.67 -31.16 -4.55
C GLY A 337 -1.85 -29.90 -4.28
N VAL A 338 -2.36 -28.96 -3.48
CA VAL A 338 -1.56 -27.81 -3.06
C VAL A 338 -0.43 -28.28 -2.14
N ALA A 339 0.80 -27.95 -2.48
CA ALA A 339 1.97 -28.35 -1.70
C ALA A 339 1.94 -27.77 -0.28
N SER A 340 2.32 -28.56 0.73
CA SER A 340 2.31 -28.15 2.14
C SER A 340 3.10 -26.86 2.39
N GLU A 341 4.21 -26.65 1.68
CA GLU A 341 5.00 -25.41 1.78
C GLU A 341 4.26 -24.19 1.23
N MET A 342 3.38 -24.36 0.24
CA MET A 342 2.52 -23.28 -0.24
C MET A 342 1.39 -23.00 0.75
N ILE A 343 0.78 -24.04 1.34
CA ILE A 343 -0.27 -23.87 2.35
C ILE A 343 0.23 -23.05 3.53
N LYS A 344 1.44 -23.29 4.03
CA LYS A 344 2.07 -22.49 5.09
C LYS A 344 2.26 -21.02 4.70
N LYS A 345 2.43 -20.72 3.41
CA LYS A 345 2.59 -19.34 2.92
C LYS A 345 1.27 -18.59 2.77
N LEU A 346 0.12 -19.26 2.86
CA LEU A 346 -1.17 -18.59 2.71
C LEU A 346 -1.46 -17.59 3.84
N GLU A 347 -0.89 -17.78 5.02
CA GLU A 347 -0.92 -16.80 6.11
C GLU A 347 -0.27 -15.45 5.77
N LEU A 348 0.59 -15.39 4.73
CA LEU A 348 1.19 -14.16 4.23
C LEU A 348 0.19 -13.26 3.49
N LEU A 349 -1.03 -13.75 3.25
CA LEU A 349 -2.06 -13.08 2.47
C LEU A 349 -3.13 -12.49 3.40
N GLY A 350 -3.05 -11.19 3.67
CA GLY A 350 -4.10 -10.45 4.37
C GLY A 350 -5.38 -10.31 3.51
N ILE A 351 -6.42 -9.72 4.07
CA ILE A 351 -7.76 -9.66 3.45
C ILE A 351 -7.73 -8.99 2.06
N SER A 352 -7.08 -7.84 1.92
CA SER A 352 -6.96 -7.15 0.62
C SER A 352 -6.07 -7.90 -0.37
N SER A 353 -5.14 -8.73 0.13
CA SER A 353 -4.29 -9.57 -0.72
C SER A 353 -5.09 -10.67 -1.41
N ILE A 354 -6.06 -11.26 -0.70
CA ILE A 354 -7.01 -12.23 -1.27
C ILE A 354 -7.84 -11.57 -2.38
N ALA A 355 -8.33 -10.33 -2.17
CA ALA A 355 -9.03 -9.58 -3.21
C ALA A 355 -8.15 -9.32 -4.44
N ASN A 356 -6.87 -9.01 -4.24
CA ASN A 356 -5.90 -8.88 -5.33
C ASN A 356 -5.75 -10.18 -6.12
N ILE A 357 -5.68 -11.33 -5.46
CA ILE A 357 -5.58 -12.64 -6.11
C ILE A 357 -6.85 -12.94 -6.91
N MET A 358 -8.03 -12.71 -6.34
CA MET A 358 -9.30 -12.88 -7.03
C MET A 358 -9.37 -12.00 -8.29
N GLY A 359 -8.95 -10.74 -8.20
CA GLY A 359 -8.90 -9.84 -9.34
C GLY A 359 -7.90 -10.28 -10.41
N ALA A 360 -6.73 -10.79 -10.02
CA ALA A 360 -5.75 -11.34 -10.94
C ALA A 360 -6.29 -12.59 -11.67
N ILE A 361 -7.00 -13.48 -10.97
CA ILE A 361 -7.65 -14.65 -11.57
C ILE A 361 -8.73 -14.21 -12.58
N LYS A 362 -9.60 -13.24 -12.22
CA LYS A 362 -10.60 -12.68 -13.13
C LYS A 362 -9.94 -12.05 -14.37
N THR A 363 -8.85 -11.30 -14.19
CA THR A 363 -8.08 -10.71 -15.29
C THR A 363 -7.54 -11.79 -16.23
N ALA A 364 -6.94 -12.86 -15.68
CA ALA A 364 -6.43 -13.97 -16.47
C ALA A 364 -7.53 -14.68 -17.28
N LYS A 365 -8.69 -14.91 -16.66
CA LYS A 365 -9.86 -15.52 -17.35
C LYS A 365 -10.43 -14.61 -18.44
N TYR A 366 -10.57 -13.32 -18.16
CA TYR A 366 -11.15 -12.35 -19.11
C TYR A 366 -10.31 -12.21 -20.38
N TYR A 367 -8.99 -12.12 -20.23
CA TYR A 367 -8.07 -11.99 -21.36
C TYR A 367 -7.55 -13.35 -21.90
N GLU A 368 -8.11 -14.47 -21.44
CA GLU A 368 -7.75 -15.83 -21.87
C GLU A 368 -6.22 -16.08 -21.79
N MET A 369 -5.60 -15.61 -20.71
CA MET A 369 -4.15 -15.66 -20.52
C MET A 369 -3.66 -17.10 -20.32
N ASN A 370 -2.45 -17.40 -20.82
CA ASN A 370 -1.84 -18.72 -20.79
C ASN A 370 -0.55 -18.73 -19.94
N GLU A 371 0.18 -19.85 -19.93
CA GLU A 371 1.37 -20.08 -19.13
C GLU A 371 2.56 -19.11 -19.38
N ASN A 372 2.54 -18.39 -20.50
CA ASN A 372 3.54 -17.37 -20.82
C ASN A 372 3.17 -15.97 -20.27
N ASP A 373 1.93 -15.80 -19.82
CA ASP A 373 1.44 -14.54 -19.27
C ASP A 373 1.70 -14.49 -17.77
N ILE A 374 2.39 -13.44 -17.32
CA ILE A 374 2.67 -13.22 -15.90
C ILE A 374 1.88 -11.98 -15.43
N ILE A 375 1.11 -12.18 -14.38
CA ILE A 375 0.35 -11.14 -13.68
C ILE A 375 1.00 -10.87 -12.34
N PHE A 376 1.30 -9.61 -12.06
CA PHE A 376 1.80 -9.19 -10.76
C PHE A 376 0.72 -8.55 -9.91
N THR A 377 0.80 -8.78 -8.62
CA THR A 377 0.01 -8.09 -7.61
C THR A 377 0.79 -7.99 -6.29
N VAL A 378 0.18 -7.43 -5.24
CA VAL A 378 0.81 -7.24 -3.94
C VAL A 378 -0.04 -7.83 -2.81
N ALA A 379 0.61 -8.42 -1.82
CA ALA A 379 0.07 -8.64 -0.49
C ALA A 379 0.47 -7.45 0.38
N THR A 380 -0.49 -6.60 0.71
CA THR A 380 -0.24 -5.37 1.49
C THR A 380 0.28 -5.68 2.88
N ASP A 381 -0.30 -6.69 3.51
CA ASP A 381 -0.05 -7.20 4.86
C ASP A 381 -0.34 -8.70 4.92
N SER A 382 -0.34 -9.28 6.12
CA SER A 382 -0.57 -10.71 6.37
C SER A 382 -1.71 -10.94 7.37
N MET A 383 -2.09 -12.19 7.56
CA MET A 383 -3.12 -12.61 8.54
C MET A 383 -2.78 -12.27 9.99
N GLU A 384 -1.52 -11.98 10.30
CA GLU A 384 -1.09 -11.46 11.61
C GLU A 384 -1.90 -10.23 12.06
N MET A 385 -2.43 -9.45 11.09
CA MET A 385 -3.23 -8.26 11.35
C MET A 385 -4.74 -8.52 11.50
N TYR A 386 -5.20 -9.76 11.37
CA TYR A 386 -6.61 -10.11 11.21
C TYR A 386 -7.05 -11.29 12.06
N GLY A 387 -6.33 -11.60 13.15
CA GLY A 387 -6.71 -12.69 14.09
C GLY A 387 -8.12 -12.51 14.64
N SER A 388 -8.50 -11.29 15.02
CA SER A 388 -9.85 -10.93 15.47
C SER A 388 -10.92 -11.21 14.40
N ARG A 389 -10.64 -11.00 13.12
CA ARG A 389 -11.58 -11.26 12.01
C ARG A 389 -11.86 -12.74 11.79
N LEU A 390 -10.87 -13.61 12.02
CA LEU A 390 -11.10 -15.06 12.01
C LEU A 390 -12.01 -15.49 13.16
N ILE A 391 -11.80 -14.93 14.36
CA ILE A 391 -12.65 -15.21 15.54
C ILE A 391 -14.10 -14.77 15.25
N GLU A 392 -14.30 -13.54 14.79
CA GLU A 392 -15.63 -13.03 14.40
C GLU A 392 -16.31 -13.89 13.34
N SER A 393 -15.54 -14.38 12.35
CA SER A 393 -16.09 -15.27 11.31
C SER A 393 -16.55 -16.61 11.89
N ARG A 394 -15.79 -17.19 12.83
CA ARG A 394 -16.17 -18.42 13.54
C ARG A 394 -17.43 -18.22 14.39
N GLU A 395 -17.53 -17.11 15.10
CA GLU A 395 -18.70 -16.77 15.91
C GLU A 395 -19.98 -16.62 15.05
N LYS A 396 -19.86 -16.02 13.88
CA LYS A 396 -20.99 -15.77 12.97
C LYS A 396 -21.41 -16.99 12.15
N GLN A 397 -20.45 -17.76 11.67
CA GLN A 397 -20.66 -18.83 10.70
C GLN A 397 -20.48 -20.24 11.30
N GLY A 398 -19.98 -20.34 12.55
CA GLY A 398 -19.65 -21.62 13.21
C GLY A 398 -18.32 -22.21 12.76
N GLU A 399 -18.06 -23.44 13.19
CA GLU A 399 -16.85 -24.20 12.89
C GLU A 399 -16.69 -24.45 11.37
N TYR A 400 -15.48 -24.27 10.88
CA TYR A 400 -15.16 -24.47 9.46
C TYR A 400 -15.07 -25.97 9.14
N SER A 401 -15.82 -26.44 8.16
CA SER A 401 -15.88 -27.86 7.79
C SER A 401 -15.25 -28.13 6.43
N LEU A 402 -14.90 -29.42 6.16
CA LEU A 402 -14.45 -29.84 4.82
C LEU A 402 -15.50 -29.57 3.74
N THR A 403 -16.80 -29.65 4.05
CA THR A 403 -17.88 -29.32 3.13
C THR A 403 -17.85 -27.83 2.78
N GLN A 404 -17.69 -26.98 3.78
CA GLN A 404 -17.58 -25.54 3.55
C GLN A 404 -16.30 -25.22 2.76
N ALA A 405 -15.17 -25.82 3.10
CA ALA A 405 -13.93 -25.66 2.34
C ALA A 405 -14.09 -26.06 0.85
N ALA A 406 -14.85 -27.15 0.58
CA ALA A 406 -15.14 -27.55 -0.79
C ALA A 406 -16.01 -26.53 -1.54
N ILE A 407 -17.02 -25.94 -0.86
CA ILE A 407 -17.87 -24.90 -1.44
C ILE A 407 -17.04 -23.66 -1.76
N ASP A 408 -16.29 -23.15 -0.79
CA ASP A 408 -15.53 -21.91 -0.92
C ASP A 408 -14.42 -22.04 -1.99
N TYR A 409 -13.68 -23.14 -2.00
CA TYR A 409 -12.68 -23.42 -3.02
C TYR A 409 -13.27 -23.43 -4.43
N ASN A 410 -14.40 -24.13 -4.62
CA ASN A 410 -15.00 -24.22 -5.95
C ASN A 410 -15.68 -22.93 -6.37
N ALA A 411 -16.36 -22.24 -5.47
CA ALA A 411 -17.08 -21.00 -5.81
C ALA A 411 -16.14 -19.79 -5.99
N ALA A 412 -15.20 -19.60 -5.04
CA ALA A 412 -14.40 -18.37 -4.94
C ALA A 412 -13.03 -18.44 -5.64
N LEU A 413 -12.56 -19.63 -6.04
CA LEU A 413 -11.31 -19.82 -6.81
C LEU A 413 -11.61 -20.46 -8.18
N MET A 414 -11.91 -21.75 -8.22
CA MET A 414 -12.03 -22.49 -9.49
C MET A 414 -13.15 -21.98 -10.37
N GLY A 415 -14.34 -21.76 -9.77
CA GLY A 415 -15.54 -21.26 -10.43
C GLY A 415 -15.68 -19.74 -10.45
N LEU A 416 -14.68 -19.00 -9.99
CA LEU A 416 -14.72 -17.53 -9.98
C LEU A 416 -15.05 -17.00 -11.38
N SER A 417 -16.17 -16.28 -11.49
CA SER A 417 -16.68 -15.75 -12.76
C SER A 417 -16.05 -14.41 -13.13
N ILE A 418 -16.23 -13.99 -14.39
CA ILE A 418 -15.78 -12.68 -14.91
C ILE A 418 -16.85 -11.60 -14.79
N ASP A 419 -17.72 -11.70 -13.80
CA ASP A 419 -18.72 -10.68 -13.47
C ASP A 419 -18.09 -9.47 -12.76
N ASN A 420 -18.87 -8.37 -12.69
CA ASN A 420 -18.46 -7.12 -12.03
C ASN A 420 -17.10 -6.60 -12.51
N MET A 421 -16.90 -6.64 -13.82
CA MET A 421 -15.70 -6.18 -14.51
C MET A 421 -16.07 -5.20 -15.63
N LEU A 422 -15.17 -4.26 -15.90
CA LEU A 422 -15.30 -3.33 -17.01
C LEU A 422 -13.92 -3.02 -17.61
N GLU A 423 -13.71 -3.40 -18.87
CA GLU A 423 -12.61 -2.86 -19.68
C GLU A 423 -12.94 -1.42 -20.07
N LEU A 424 -12.05 -0.49 -19.68
CA LEU A 424 -12.38 0.94 -19.69
C LEU A 424 -12.24 1.57 -21.07
N SER A 425 -13.30 2.15 -21.57
CA SER A 425 -13.26 3.10 -22.69
C SER A 425 -12.73 4.47 -22.26
N TYR A 426 -12.50 5.37 -23.22
CA TYR A 426 -12.22 6.78 -22.95
C TYR A 426 -13.30 7.42 -22.05
N TYR A 427 -14.58 7.13 -22.33
CA TYR A 427 -15.70 7.71 -21.59
C TYR A 427 -15.79 7.20 -20.15
N ASP A 428 -15.44 5.94 -19.91
CA ASP A 428 -15.40 5.37 -18.57
C ASP A 428 -14.30 6.02 -17.72
N ARG A 429 -13.09 6.15 -18.27
CA ARG A 429 -12.00 6.88 -17.61
C ARG A 429 -12.38 8.33 -17.34
N ARG A 430 -13.05 9.00 -18.31
CA ARG A 430 -13.50 10.39 -18.16
C ARG A 430 -14.56 10.53 -17.07
N ARG A 431 -15.50 9.59 -16.98
CA ARG A 431 -16.48 9.52 -15.90
C ARG A 431 -15.82 9.43 -14.54
N MET A 432 -14.88 8.49 -14.36
CA MET A 432 -14.11 8.33 -13.13
C MET A 432 -13.31 9.60 -12.75
N HIS A 433 -12.68 10.23 -13.74
CA HIS A 433 -11.97 11.49 -13.53
C HIS A 433 -12.90 12.59 -13.04
N ASN A 434 -14.07 12.73 -13.64
CA ASN A 434 -15.05 13.75 -13.29
C ASN A 434 -15.59 13.59 -11.85
N LEU A 435 -15.65 12.36 -11.30
CA LEU A 435 -16.04 12.13 -9.91
C LEU A 435 -15.10 12.81 -8.92
N LYS A 436 -13.84 13.05 -9.27
CA LYS A 436 -12.89 13.78 -8.44
C LYS A 436 -13.35 15.19 -8.10
N TYR A 437 -14.10 15.85 -9.00
CA TYR A 437 -14.55 17.22 -8.83
C TYR A 437 -15.30 17.41 -7.51
N PHE A 438 -16.28 16.56 -7.23
CA PHE A 438 -17.14 16.70 -6.06
C PHE A 438 -16.36 16.60 -4.74
N THR A 439 -15.46 15.63 -4.64
CA THR A 439 -14.67 15.45 -3.42
C THR A 439 -13.57 16.51 -3.31
N TRP A 440 -12.80 16.71 -4.37
CA TRP A 440 -11.55 17.45 -4.25
C TRP A 440 -11.70 18.95 -4.48
N ILE A 441 -12.57 19.36 -5.41
CA ILE A 441 -12.79 20.78 -5.64
C ILE A 441 -13.85 21.33 -4.66
N GLU A 442 -15.06 20.74 -4.65
CA GLU A 442 -16.17 21.23 -3.86
C GLU A 442 -15.95 21.06 -2.34
N GLN A 443 -15.48 19.90 -1.89
CA GLN A 443 -15.37 19.59 -0.48
C GLN A 443 -13.99 19.87 0.11
N GLN A 444 -12.91 19.62 -0.64
CA GLN A 444 -11.52 19.72 -0.16
C GLN A 444 -10.80 20.99 -0.62
N GLY A 445 -11.39 21.79 -1.52
CA GLY A 445 -10.86 23.07 -1.96
C GLY A 445 -9.56 22.97 -2.77
N LYS A 446 -9.34 21.86 -3.49
CA LYS A 446 -8.24 21.71 -4.46
C LYS A 446 -8.48 22.61 -5.67
N ASP A 447 -7.41 22.90 -6.40
CA ASP A 447 -7.47 23.75 -7.59
C ASP A 447 -8.06 22.99 -8.79
N VAL A 448 -9.09 23.58 -9.42
CA VAL A 448 -9.74 23.03 -10.61
C VAL A 448 -8.80 22.99 -11.82
N GLU A 449 -7.87 23.93 -11.92
CA GLU A 449 -6.88 23.93 -13.02
C GLU A 449 -5.92 22.75 -12.89
N GLU A 450 -5.54 22.37 -11.68
CA GLU A 450 -4.75 21.16 -11.45
C GLU A 450 -5.57 19.89 -11.81
N LEU A 451 -6.87 19.83 -11.45
CA LEU A 451 -7.74 18.74 -11.89
C LEU A 451 -7.80 18.63 -13.41
N ASN A 452 -7.93 19.77 -14.11
CA ASN A 452 -7.91 19.82 -15.57
C ASN A 452 -6.56 19.34 -16.13
N ALA A 453 -5.45 19.75 -15.52
CA ALA A 453 -4.12 19.30 -15.93
C ALA A 453 -3.93 17.80 -15.81
N GLN A 454 -4.47 17.16 -14.77
CA GLN A 454 -4.44 15.69 -14.62
C GLN A 454 -5.05 14.95 -15.83
N TRP A 455 -5.98 15.57 -16.54
CA TRP A 455 -6.65 14.98 -17.70
C TRP A 455 -6.11 15.46 -19.05
N TYR A 456 -5.92 16.75 -19.21
CA TYR A 456 -5.62 17.34 -20.51
C TYR A 456 -4.13 17.52 -20.77
N ASP A 457 -3.30 17.61 -19.74
CA ASP A 457 -1.85 17.71 -19.89
C ASP A 457 -1.24 16.30 -19.95
N GLU A 458 -0.68 15.96 -21.12
CA GLU A 458 -0.11 14.63 -21.39
C GLU A 458 1.10 14.32 -20.52
N HIS A 459 1.83 15.35 -20.07
CA HIS A 459 3.04 15.22 -19.27
C HIS A 459 2.82 15.48 -17.77
N TYR A 460 1.58 15.72 -17.32
CA TYR A 460 1.31 16.02 -15.91
C TYR A 460 1.83 14.91 -14.99
N TRP A 461 1.42 13.66 -15.23
CA TRP A 461 1.80 12.53 -14.40
C TRP A 461 3.28 12.18 -14.51
N GLU A 462 3.87 12.24 -15.68
CA GLU A 462 5.30 12.07 -15.89
C GLU A 462 6.11 13.05 -15.01
N ARG A 463 5.74 14.33 -15.03
CA ARG A 463 6.39 15.35 -14.18
C ARG A 463 6.21 15.07 -12.69
N GLN A 464 5.06 14.51 -12.25
CA GLN A 464 4.87 14.17 -10.86
C GLN A 464 5.79 13.02 -10.43
N PHE A 465 5.92 11.97 -11.23
CA PHE A 465 6.75 10.80 -10.88
C PHE A 465 8.25 11.06 -11.04
N ASN A 466 8.65 11.92 -11.98
CA ASN A 466 10.05 12.31 -12.14
C ASN A 466 10.60 13.12 -10.94
N LYS A 467 9.75 13.63 -10.07
CA LYS A 467 10.19 14.28 -8.82
C LYS A 467 10.99 13.34 -7.90
N VAL A 468 10.93 12.03 -8.10
CA VAL A 468 11.72 11.08 -7.30
C VAL A 468 13.21 11.42 -7.32
N PHE A 469 13.74 11.84 -8.47
CA PHE A 469 15.15 12.22 -8.61
C PHE A 469 15.50 13.50 -7.84
N GLU A 470 14.61 14.50 -7.90
CA GLU A 470 14.74 15.74 -7.15
C GLU A 470 14.71 15.48 -5.63
N TRP A 471 13.83 14.59 -5.16
CA TRP A 471 13.75 14.25 -3.75
C TRP A 471 14.97 13.49 -3.26
N ASP A 472 15.55 12.60 -4.06
CA ASP A 472 16.79 11.91 -3.71
C ASP A 472 17.96 12.90 -3.55
N GLU A 473 18.06 13.90 -4.44
CA GLU A 473 19.05 14.98 -4.33
C GLU A 473 18.84 15.80 -3.03
N ARG A 474 17.62 16.23 -2.76
CA ARG A 474 17.29 17.01 -1.55
C ARG A 474 17.54 16.23 -0.26
N ILE A 475 17.25 14.92 -0.23
CA ILE A 475 17.55 14.06 0.92
C ILE A 475 19.06 13.98 1.13
N ASN A 476 19.85 13.82 0.07
CA ASN A 476 21.30 13.80 0.16
C ASN A 476 21.87 15.13 0.68
N GLU A 477 21.39 16.27 0.19
CA GLU A 477 21.76 17.61 0.68
C GLU A 477 21.40 17.77 2.17
N PHE A 478 20.21 17.32 2.56
CA PHE A 478 19.75 17.36 3.95
C PHE A 478 20.63 16.50 4.86
N ASN A 479 20.95 15.27 4.47
CA ASN A 479 21.83 14.38 5.22
C ASN A 479 23.25 14.97 5.35
N ALA A 480 23.77 15.64 4.31
CA ALA A 480 25.04 16.34 4.37
C ALA A 480 25.05 17.43 5.45
N ARG A 481 23.93 18.17 5.62
CA ARG A 481 23.80 19.18 6.70
C ARG A 481 23.83 18.57 8.10
N THR A 482 23.40 17.31 8.28
CA THR A 482 23.45 16.63 9.58
C THR A 482 24.88 16.16 9.93
N GLY A 483 25.72 15.88 8.95
CA GLY A 483 27.06 15.31 9.12
C GLY A 483 27.06 13.89 9.68
N LEU A 484 25.91 13.24 9.82
CA LEU A 484 25.81 11.90 10.43
C LEU A 484 26.42 10.80 9.54
N LEU A 485 26.26 10.90 8.21
CA LEU A 485 26.86 9.94 7.27
C LEU A 485 28.40 9.92 7.35
N GLU A 486 29.05 11.03 7.66
CA GLU A 486 30.50 11.09 7.80
C GLU A 486 30.99 10.31 9.02
N LYS A 487 30.18 10.21 10.09
CA LYS A 487 30.48 9.42 11.28
C LYS A 487 30.39 7.91 11.05
N LEU A 488 29.78 7.50 9.96
CA LEU A 488 29.66 6.09 9.57
C LEU A 488 30.87 5.61 8.73
N LYS A 489 31.67 6.51 8.20
CA LYS A 489 32.94 6.18 7.52
C LYS A 489 34.00 5.82 8.54
#